data_bf99642aa0a80b63bbcab84add2d1dd9
#
_entry.id   bf99642aa0a80b63bbcab84add2d1dd9
#
_cell.length_a   1.000
_cell.length_b   1.000
_cell.length_c   1.000
_cell.angle_alpha   90.00
_cell.angle_beta   90.00
_cell.angle_gamma   90.00
#
_symmetry.space_group_name_H-M   'P 1'
#
loop_
_entity.id
_entity.type
_entity.pdbx_description
1 polymer ?
#
loop_
_entity_poly.entity_id
_entity_poly.type
_entity_poly.pdbx_seq_one_letter_code
_entity_poly.pdbx_strand_id
1 'polypeptide(L)'
;MKKLMLMALMALGASSSFAGASDALKAIMSAKTFVEAENLVKSNLSQLANNEEKAKAYNKLVDLAMQKVDKEQAVIDKNMLSQQLKQGEQQKYDTAGYYDALYDAINAGIEADTYDMMPNAKGKIKPKFHKANQNRLYNIRIQLINAGQDASTKNNQQGALKNFGLYVSSSQANLFKDVTNKPAYDKYLGEVARVAAVYAFQNKKIDLANQYADIALQDTAKDVHKDALNLKSYLITQGLTSRSDSLKAIESLKELYVREKGNGQVFSSLCAMYNNMNNKEELSKLITSKLQETPNDFNALMMNAQIAMNAHQWDEAIKGYKKAIAVNDKDALVYTYLAYCINSKAQDLNNPAEQKNLYTESVGYLEKARSLDPDRSRAKWSYPLYQCYYSLYGSKDSRTKEMENLNK
;
A
#
# COMPACT_ATOMS: atom_id res chain seq x y z
N MET A 1 6.39 8.52 39.65
CA MET A 1 5.27 9.42 39.89
C MET A 1 4.37 9.55 38.63
N LYS A 2 3.70 8.46 38.22
CA LYS A 2 2.74 8.43 37.11
C LYS A 2 1.62 7.40 37.35
N LYS A 3 1.14 7.24 38.57
CA LYS A 3 0.06 6.31 38.93
C LYS A 3 -1.02 6.92 39.86
N LEU A 4 -1.21 8.25 39.80
CA LEU A 4 -2.14 8.92 40.72
C LEU A 4 -3.09 9.91 40.04
N MET A 5 -3.45 9.68 38.79
CA MET A 5 -4.40 10.56 38.07
C MET A 5 -5.55 9.81 37.37
N LEU A 6 -5.88 8.60 37.84
CA LEU A 6 -6.99 7.80 37.27
C LEU A 6 -8.08 7.43 38.29
N MET A 7 -8.13 8.11 39.45
CA MET A 7 -9.15 7.82 40.49
C MET A 7 -10.00 9.01 40.93
N ALA A 8 -10.10 10.08 40.14
CA ALA A 8 -10.90 11.25 40.52
C ALA A 8 -12.11 11.52 39.62
N LEU A 9 -12.58 10.56 38.81
CA LEU A 9 -13.77 10.75 37.95
C LEU A 9 -14.87 9.69 38.10
N MET A 10 -14.87 8.97 39.25
CA MET A 10 -15.94 7.98 39.53
C MET A 10 -16.85 8.34 40.72
N ALA A 11 -17.02 9.60 41.03
CA ALA A 11 -17.84 10.00 42.19
C ALA A 11 -18.85 11.09 41.88
N LEU A 12 -19.50 11.08 40.72
CA LEU A 12 -20.69 11.89 40.44
C LEU A 12 -21.60 11.19 39.41
N GLY A 13 -22.35 10.21 39.85
CA GLY A 13 -23.27 9.49 38.96
C GLY A 13 -24.18 8.47 39.62
N ALA A 14 -24.44 8.61 40.91
CA ALA A 14 -25.48 7.81 41.59
C ALA A 14 -26.72 8.67 41.83
N SER A 15 -27.47 9.00 40.77
CA SER A 15 -28.84 9.40 40.95
C SER A 15 -29.63 9.30 39.61
N SER A 16 -30.67 8.55 39.68
CA SER A 16 -31.88 8.50 38.87
C SER A 16 -32.05 7.36 37.90
N SER A 17 -32.62 6.30 38.41
CA SER A 17 -33.27 5.21 37.65
C SER A 17 -34.59 5.59 36.95
N PHE A 18 -34.90 6.87 36.82
CA PHE A 18 -36.12 7.42 36.18
C PHE A 18 -35.90 8.71 35.40
N ALA A 19 -34.69 9.02 34.99
CA ALA A 19 -34.44 10.18 34.14
C ALA A 19 -34.87 9.84 32.70
N GLY A 20 -35.80 10.57 32.15
CA GLY A 20 -36.06 10.63 30.70
C GLY A 20 -34.79 11.03 29.95
N ALA A 21 -34.78 10.93 28.62
CA ALA A 21 -33.64 11.27 27.77
C ALA A 21 -33.06 12.65 28.15
N SER A 22 -31.72 12.77 28.13
CA SER A 22 -31.06 14.04 28.37
C SER A 22 -31.47 15.10 27.36
N ASP A 23 -31.39 16.38 27.72
CA ASP A 23 -31.74 17.47 26.79
C ASP A 23 -30.84 17.48 25.56
N ALA A 24 -29.56 17.06 25.75
CA ALA A 24 -28.64 16.82 24.64
C ALA A 24 -29.17 15.77 23.65
N LEU A 25 -29.67 14.63 24.15
CA LEU A 25 -30.25 13.61 23.27
C LEU A 25 -31.54 14.12 22.59
N LYS A 26 -32.43 14.82 23.32
CA LYS A 26 -33.65 15.39 22.73
C LYS A 26 -33.34 16.34 21.56
N ALA A 27 -32.32 17.21 21.75
CA ALA A 27 -31.86 18.11 20.68
C ALA A 27 -31.36 17.33 19.44
N ILE A 28 -30.52 16.31 19.63
CA ILE A 28 -30.00 15.46 18.54
C ILE A 28 -31.18 14.75 17.81
N MET A 29 -32.09 14.18 18.57
CA MET A 29 -33.23 13.44 17.98
C MET A 29 -34.20 14.33 17.22
N SER A 30 -34.29 15.64 17.52
CA SER A 30 -35.11 16.60 16.80
C SER A 30 -34.55 17.08 15.49
N ALA A 31 -33.23 16.88 15.25
CA ALA A 31 -32.55 17.28 14.04
C ALA A 31 -33.17 16.65 12.78
N LYS A 32 -33.29 17.45 11.72
CA LYS A 32 -33.91 17.05 10.45
C LYS A 32 -32.91 16.70 9.36
N THR A 33 -31.67 17.14 9.50
CA THR A 33 -30.61 16.89 8.53
C THR A 33 -29.42 16.19 9.20
N PHE A 34 -28.63 15.45 8.40
CA PHE A 34 -27.41 14.79 8.88
C PHE A 34 -26.43 15.80 9.49
N VAL A 35 -26.16 16.90 8.78
CA VAL A 35 -25.19 17.94 9.20
C VAL A 35 -25.62 18.57 10.54
N GLU A 36 -26.89 18.87 10.72
CA GLU A 36 -27.42 19.38 11.99
C GLU A 36 -27.22 18.38 13.13
N ALA A 37 -27.62 17.13 12.91
CA ALA A 37 -27.48 16.06 13.90
C ALA A 37 -26.01 15.79 14.23
N GLU A 38 -25.13 15.76 13.24
CA GLU A 38 -23.69 15.54 13.42
C GLU A 38 -23.04 16.64 14.26
N ASN A 39 -23.36 17.90 13.98
CA ASN A 39 -22.87 19.03 14.77
C ASN A 39 -23.36 18.95 16.22
N LEU A 40 -24.61 18.57 16.43
CA LEU A 40 -25.16 18.39 17.79
C LEU A 40 -24.49 17.20 18.50
N VAL A 41 -24.22 16.09 17.83
CA VAL A 41 -23.48 14.95 18.40
C VAL A 41 -22.06 15.39 18.78
N LYS A 42 -21.32 16.05 17.89
CA LYS A 42 -19.96 16.52 18.15
C LYS A 42 -19.87 17.46 19.34
N SER A 43 -20.84 18.40 19.48
CA SER A 43 -20.83 19.39 20.56
C SER A 43 -21.36 18.87 21.88
N ASN A 44 -22.23 17.85 21.89
CA ASN A 44 -22.92 17.40 23.09
C ASN A 44 -22.61 15.94 23.52
N LEU A 45 -21.63 15.27 22.88
CA LEU A 45 -21.34 13.87 23.15
C LEU A 45 -21.02 13.58 24.63
N SER A 46 -20.32 14.51 25.28
CA SER A 46 -19.97 14.42 26.72
C SER A 46 -21.16 14.68 27.65
N GLN A 47 -22.23 15.30 27.16
CA GLN A 47 -23.44 15.62 27.92
C GLN A 47 -24.50 14.50 27.81
N LEU A 48 -24.29 13.50 26.95
CA LEU A 48 -25.15 12.32 26.87
C LEU A 48 -24.98 11.46 28.13
N ALA A 49 -26.09 11.09 28.76
CA ALA A 49 -26.10 10.53 30.11
C ALA A 49 -25.40 9.16 30.23
N ASN A 50 -25.38 8.37 29.16
CA ASN A 50 -24.84 7.00 29.18
C ASN A 50 -24.55 6.48 27.76
N ASN A 51 -24.00 5.26 27.66
CA ASN A 51 -23.70 4.62 26.39
C ASN A 51 -24.93 4.35 25.53
N GLU A 52 -26.08 4.08 26.14
CA GLU A 52 -27.32 3.87 25.36
C GLU A 52 -27.78 5.16 24.65
N GLU A 53 -27.60 6.32 25.28
CA GLU A 53 -27.89 7.61 24.63
C GLU A 53 -26.87 7.93 23.53
N LYS A 54 -25.60 7.61 23.71
CA LYS A 54 -24.57 7.78 22.69
C LYS A 54 -24.85 6.88 21.47
N ALA A 55 -25.16 5.60 21.70
CA ALA A 55 -25.56 4.69 20.64
C ALA A 55 -26.79 5.22 19.86
N LYS A 56 -27.80 5.75 20.59
CA LYS A 56 -29.00 6.30 19.99
C LYS A 56 -28.73 7.56 19.18
N ALA A 57 -27.82 8.42 19.64
CA ALA A 57 -27.40 9.63 18.96
C ALA A 57 -26.70 9.29 17.61
N TYR A 58 -25.74 8.37 17.63
CA TYR A 58 -25.08 7.91 16.39
C TYR A 58 -26.03 7.14 15.48
N ASN A 59 -26.96 6.33 16.02
CA ASN A 59 -27.98 5.68 15.19
C ASN A 59 -28.91 6.68 14.49
N LYS A 60 -29.21 7.85 15.10
CA LYS A 60 -29.92 8.94 14.42
C LYS A 60 -29.16 9.45 13.20
N LEU A 61 -27.82 9.53 13.27
CA LEU A 61 -26.99 9.87 12.11
C LEU A 61 -27.11 8.81 11.01
N VAL A 62 -27.07 7.51 11.38
CA VAL A 62 -27.31 6.43 10.42
C VAL A 62 -28.65 6.60 9.71
N ASP A 63 -29.70 6.85 10.47
CA ASP A 63 -31.08 6.99 9.92
C ASP A 63 -31.18 8.17 8.93
N LEU A 64 -30.57 9.31 9.26
CA LEU A 64 -30.56 10.49 8.39
C LEU A 64 -29.70 10.29 7.12
N ALA A 65 -28.55 9.65 7.25
CA ALA A 65 -27.71 9.33 6.10
C ALA A 65 -28.40 8.32 5.17
N MET A 66 -29.00 7.26 5.75
CA MET A 66 -29.72 6.25 4.97
C MET A 66 -30.94 6.82 4.23
N GLN A 67 -31.64 7.83 4.75
CA GLN A 67 -32.71 8.52 3.99
C GLN A 67 -32.19 9.10 2.66
N LYS A 68 -31.00 9.68 2.64
CA LYS A 68 -30.36 10.17 1.39
C LYS A 68 -29.93 9.01 0.50
N VAL A 69 -29.31 7.98 1.08
CA VAL A 69 -28.90 6.77 0.35
C VAL A 69 -30.09 6.13 -0.35
N ASP A 70 -31.19 5.87 0.37
CA ASP A 70 -32.38 5.20 -0.16
C ASP A 70 -33.04 6.03 -1.26
N LYS A 71 -33.09 7.34 -1.10
CA LYS A 71 -33.64 8.26 -2.10
C LYS A 71 -32.88 8.19 -3.43
N GLU A 72 -31.55 8.29 -3.39
CA GLU A 72 -30.74 8.27 -4.61
C GLU A 72 -30.66 6.86 -5.20
N GLN A 73 -30.62 5.81 -4.36
CA GLN A 73 -30.64 4.42 -4.80
C GLN A 73 -31.91 4.10 -5.59
N ALA A 74 -33.07 4.58 -5.17
CA ALA A 74 -34.33 4.40 -5.90
C ALA A 74 -34.26 4.99 -7.33
N VAL A 75 -33.56 6.12 -7.52
CA VAL A 75 -33.32 6.69 -8.85
C VAL A 75 -32.37 5.84 -9.67
N ILE A 76 -31.29 5.36 -9.04
CA ILE A 76 -30.31 4.47 -9.68
C ILE A 76 -31.02 3.18 -10.16
N ASP A 77 -31.81 2.54 -9.31
CA ASP A 77 -32.51 1.29 -9.63
C ASP A 77 -33.51 1.49 -10.78
N LYS A 78 -34.24 2.62 -10.78
CA LYS A 78 -35.13 2.97 -11.89
C LYS A 78 -34.39 3.20 -13.19
N ASN A 79 -33.24 3.85 -13.14
CA ASN A 79 -32.36 4.05 -14.30
C ASN A 79 -31.83 2.71 -14.86
N MET A 80 -31.40 1.81 -13.99
CA MET A 80 -30.94 0.47 -14.39
C MET A 80 -32.05 -0.33 -15.05
N LEU A 81 -33.29 -0.28 -14.52
CA LEU A 81 -34.45 -0.94 -15.10
C LEU A 81 -34.80 -0.35 -16.49
N SER A 82 -34.80 0.98 -16.61
CA SER A 82 -35.06 1.67 -17.88
C SER A 82 -34.00 1.27 -18.95
N GLN A 83 -32.73 1.14 -18.56
CA GLN A 83 -31.66 0.70 -19.45
C GLN A 83 -31.85 -0.76 -19.89
N GLN A 84 -32.18 -1.65 -18.95
CA GLN A 84 -32.41 -3.07 -19.27
C GLN A 84 -33.60 -3.26 -20.21
N LEU A 85 -34.67 -2.53 -20.01
CA LEU A 85 -35.87 -2.57 -20.85
C LEU A 85 -35.71 -1.76 -22.13
N LYS A 86 -34.63 -1.02 -22.31
CA LYS A 86 -34.43 -0.04 -23.41
C LYS A 86 -35.60 0.93 -23.57
N GLN A 87 -36.20 1.31 -22.45
CA GLN A 87 -37.37 2.21 -22.40
C GLN A 87 -37.22 3.24 -21.28
N GLY A 88 -37.71 4.46 -21.51
CA GLY A 88 -37.68 5.55 -20.55
C GLY A 88 -36.41 6.37 -20.55
N GLU A 89 -36.49 7.56 -19.95
CA GLU A 89 -35.34 8.49 -19.83
C GLU A 89 -34.56 8.22 -18.54
N GLN A 90 -33.22 8.42 -18.62
CA GLN A 90 -32.35 8.36 -17.46
C GLN A 90 -32.59 9.61 -16.58
N GLN A 91 -32.89 9.40 -15.32
CA GLN A 91 -33.09 10.48 -14.34
C GLN A 91 -31.73 10.86 -13.72
N LYS A 92 -31.50 12.16 -13.54
CA LYS A 92 -30.30 12.64 -12.81
C LYS A 92 -30.46 12.35 -11.32
N TYR A 93 -29.37 11.93 -10.69
CA TYR A 93 -29.27 11.76 -9.25
C TYR A 93 -27.99 12.43 -8.73
N ASP A 94 -27.96 12.70 -7.43
CA ASP A 94 -26.83 13.36 -6.78
C ASP A 94 -25.77 12.32 -6.41
N THR A 95 -24.89 11.99 -7.37
CA THR A 95 -23.84 10.99 -7.18
C THR A 95 -22.90 11.33 -6.02
N ALA A 96 -22.49 12.60 -5.89
CA ALA A 96 -21.60 13.02 -4.83
C ALA A 96 -22.28 12.90 -3.45
N GLY A 97 -23.49 13.44 -3.32
CA GLY A 97 -24.26 13.35 -2.09
C GLY A 97 -24.67 11.91 -1.74
N TYR A 98 -24.86 11.03 -2.73
CA TYR A 98 -25.06 9.60 -2.50
C TYR A 98 -23.83 8.95 -1.88
N TYR A 99 -22.64 9.18 -2.43
CA TYR A 99 -21.40 8.60 -1.90
C TYR A 99 -21.01 9.18 -0.54
N ASP A 100 -21.23 10.47 -0.31
CA ASP A 100 -21.02 11.05 1.02
C ASP A 100 -21.99 10.46 2.05
N ALA A 101 -23.26 10.29 1.71
CA ALA A 101 -24.25 9.68 2.60
C ALA A 101 -23.94 8.20 2.90
N LEU A 102 -23.43 7.44 1.93
CA LEU A 102 -22.94 6.06 2.15
C LEU A 102 -21.81 6.02 3.16
N TYR A 103 -20.82 6.88 2.96
CA TYR A 103 -19.68 6.99 3.88
C TYR A 103 -20.19 7.33 5.30
N ASP A 104 -21.02 8.34 5.42
CA ASP A 104 -21.55 8.84 6.68
C ASP A 104 -22.40 7.78 7.41
N ALA A 105 -23.25 7.05 6.68
CA ALA A 105 -24.06 5.97 7.25
C ALA A 105 -23.19 4.85 7.84
N ILE A 106 -22.19 4.40 7.10
CA ILE A 106 -21.30 3.31 7.54
C ILE A 106 -20.46 3.75 8.73
N ASN A 107 -19.85 4.94 8.66
CA ASN A 107 -19.05 5.48 9.75
C ASN A 107 -19.87 5.69 11.02
N ALA A 108 -21.06 6.31 10.91
CA ALA A 108 -21.97 6.50 12.04
C ALA A 108 -22.45 5.16 12.61
N GLY A 109 -22.66 4.14 11.77
CA GLY A 109 -23.05 2.81 12.20
C GLY A 109 -21.99 2.11 13.04
N ILE A 110 -20.71 2.26 12.68
CA ILE A 110 -19.58 1.73 13.43
C ILE A 110 -19.47 2.43 14.80
N GLU A 111 -19.63 3.76 14.82
CA GLU A 111 -19.65 4.54 16.06
C GLU A 111 -20.84 4.18 16.95
N ALA A 112 -22.03 4.00 16.37
CA ALA A 112 -23.21 3.56 17.11
C ALA A 112 -22.96 2.19 17.77
N ASP A 113 -22.36 1.25 17.04
CA ASP A 113 -22.06 -0.08 17.52
C ASP A 113 -21.04 -0.06 18.67
N THR A 114 -20.03 0.81 18.59
CA THR A 114 -19.06 0.98 19.66
C THR A 114 -19.70 1.24 21.00
N TYR A 115 -20.72 2.11 21.04
CA TYR A 115 -21.46 2.40 22.29
C TYR A 115 -22.56 1.37 22.59
N ASP A 116 -23.20 0.81 21.57
CA ASP A 116 -24.30 -0.16 21.72
C ASP A 116 -23.81 -1.49 22.31
N MET A 117 -22.54 -1.83 22.04
CA MET A 117 -21.86 -3.02 22.58
C MET A 117 -21.19 -2.79 23.94
N MET A 118 -21.28 -1.58 24.52
CA MET A 118 -20.79 -1.30 25.86
C MET A 118 -21.80 -1.68 26.94
N PRO A 119 -21.35 -2.05 28.17
CA PRO A 119 -22.24 -2.30 29.28
C PRO A 119 -23.12 -1.08 29.61
N ASN A 120 -24.40 -1.34 29.87
CA ASN A 120 -25.32 -0.32 30.40
C ASN A 120 -25.06 -0.06 31.90
N ALA A 121 -25.83 0.83 32.52
CA ALA A 121 -25.71 1.18 33.94
C ALA A 121 -25.84 -0.02 34.91
N LYS A 122 -26.40 -1.16 34.47
CA LYS A 122 -26.51 -2.41 35.23
C LYS A 122 -25.40 -3.42 34.91
N GLY A 123 -24.36 -3.01 34.20
CA GLY A 123 -23.25 -3.87 33.80
C GLY A 123 -23.58 -4.90 32.71
N LYS A 124 -24.75 -4.79 32.06
CA LYS A 124 -25.22 -5.75 31.05
C LYS A 124 -25.08 -5.17 29.64
N ILE A 125 -24.54 -5.98 28.72
CA ILE A 125 -24.51 -5.66 27.29
C ILE A 125 -25.85 -6.09 26.68
N LYS A 126 -26.61 -5.11 26.15
CA LYS A 126 -27.90 -5.33 25.48
C LYS A 126 -28.02 -4.43 24.25
N PRO A 127 -27.36 -4.83 23.15
CA PRO A 127 -27.35 -4.02 21.94
C PRO A 127 -28.75 -3.88 21.35
N LYS A 128 -29.09 -2.65 20.96
CA LYS A 128 -30.40 -2.31 20.37
C LYS A 128 -30.33 -2.10 18.86
N PHE A 129 -29.16 -1.66 18.38
CA PHE A 129 -28.96 -1.23 16.99
C PHE A 129 -28.03 -2.15 16.20
N HIS A 130 -27.18 -2.92 16.87
CA HIS A 130 -26.14 -3.79 16.27
C HIS A 130 -26.68 -4.57 15.07
N LYS A 131 -27.67 -5.44 15.28
CA LYS A 131 -28.15 -6.35 14.21
C LYS A 131 -28.86 -5.60 13.08
N ALA A 132 -29.63 -4.56 13.40
CA ALA A 132 -30.30 -3.75 12.39
C ALA A 132 -29.30 -2.98 11.52
N ASN A 133 -28.29 -2.36 12.14
CA ASN A 133 -27.24 -1.65 11.42
C ASN A 133 -26.35 -2.62 10.62
N GLN A 134 -25.99 -3.76 11.19
CA GLN A 134 -25.27 -4.79 10.48
C GLN A 134 -25.96 -5.17 9.17
N ASN A 135 -27.26 -5.48 9.23
CA ASN A 135 -28.03 -5.94 8.07
C ASN A 135 -28.16 -4.86 6.99
N ARG A 136 -28.42 -3.60 7.37
CA ARG A 136 -28.66 -2.52 6.39
C ARG A 136 -27.37 -1.92 5.84
N LEU A 137 -26.25 -1.96 6.60
CA LEU A 137 -25.02 -1.29 6.20
C LEU A 137 -24.02 -2.21 5.52
N TYR A 138 -24.02 -3.53 5.85
CA TYR A 138 -23.02 -4.42 5.32
C TYR A 138 -23.04 -4.53 3.79
N ASN A 139 -24.24 -4.71 3.21
CA ASN A 139 -24.40 -4.89 1.78
C ASN A 139 -24.08 -3.63 0.96
N ILE A 140 -24.26 -2.45 1.53
CA ILE A 140 -23.98 -1.18 0.85
C ILE A 140 -22.49 -0.80 0.93
N ARG A 141 -21.67 -1.46 1.76
CA ARG A 141 -20.23 -1.20 1.88
C ARG A 141 -19.49 -1.31 0.55
N ILE A 142 -19.93 -2.22 -0.33
CA ILE A 142 -19.30 -2.39 -1.65
C ILE A 142 -19.37 -1.11 -2.49
N GLN A 143 -20.36 -0.25 -2.27
CA GLN A 143 -20.49 1.02 -2.97
C GLN A 143 -19.38 2.03 -2.61
N LEU A 144 -18.69 1.84 -1.48
CA LEU A 144 -17.50 2.62 -1.15
C LEU A 144 -16.36 2.38 -2.17
N ILE A 145 -16.32 1.22 -2.80
CA ILE A 145 -15.36 0.94 -3.89
C ILE A 145 -15.67 1.86 -5.08
N ASN A 146 -16.95 1.94 -5.48
CA ASN A 146 -17.38 2.81 -6.57
C ASN A 146 -17.14 4.29 -6.25
N ALA A 147 -17.38 4.70 -5.00
CA ALA A 147 -17.09 6.05 -4.52
C ALA A 147 -15.58 6.37 -4.57
N GLY A 148 -14.74 5.42 -4.18
CA GLY A 148 -13.28 5.55 -4.27
C GLY A 148 -12.79 5.64 -5.71
N GLN A 149 -13.35 4.85 -6.61
CA GLN A 149 -13.05 4.88 -8.05
C GLN A 149 -13.49 6.20 -8.68
N ASP A 150 -14.69 6.69 -8.38
CA ASP A 150 -15.17 8.00 -8.84
C ASP A 150 -14.25 9.14 -8.38
N ALA A 151 -13.84 9.12 -7.11
CA ALA A 151 -12.86 10.08 -6.60
C ALA A 151 -11.51 9.97 -7.31
N SER A 152 -11.04 8.74 -7.58
CA SER A 152 -9.79 8.48 -8.32
C SER A 152 -9.83 9.03 -9.74
N THR A 153 -10.91 8.80 -10.49
CA THR A 153 -11.07 9.32 -11.87
C THR A 153 -11.09 10.85 -11.93
N LYS A 154 -11.51 11.49 -10.84
CA LYS A 154 -11.50 12.96 -10.67
C LYS A 154 -10.19 13.50 -10.08
N ASN A 155 -9.14 12.67 -9.99
CA ASN A 155 -7.87 12.99 -9.33
C ASN A 155 -8.00 13.47 -7.86
N ASN A 156 -9.09 13.11 -7.19
CA ASN A 156 -9.32 13.42 -5.78
C ASN A 156 -8.69 12.30 -4.89
N GLN A 157 -7.38 12.39 -4.65
CA GLN A 157 -6.64 11.40 -3.86
C GLN A 157 -7.17 11.28 -2.41
N GLN A 158 -7.61 12.38 -1.81
CA GLN A 158 -8.17 12.35 -0.45
C GLN A 158 -9.53 11.67 -0.42
N GLY A 159 -10.39 11.93 -1.40
CA GLY A 159 -11.66 11.25 -1.57
C GLY A 159 -11.51 9.75 -1.84
N ALA A 160 -10.54 9.37 -2.68
CA ALA A 160 -10.22 7.98 -2.94
C ALA A 160 -9.77 7.27 -1.65
N LEU A 161 -8.82 7.86 -0.91
CA LEU A 161 -8.37 7.32 0.37
C LEU A 161 -9.49 7.25 1.41
N LYS A 162 -10.34 8.27 1.49
CA LYS A 162 -11.52 8.31 2.39
C LYS A 162 -12.40 7.07 2.17
N ASN A 163 -12.80 6.81 0.94
CA ASN A 163 -13.76 5.77 0.61
C ASN A 163 -13.15 4.36 0.61
N PHE A 164 -12.03 4.15 -0.07
CA PHE A 164 -11.33 2.85 -0.03
C PHE A 164 -10.88 2.51 1.39
N GLY A 165 -10.38 3.50 2.14
CA GLY A 165 -9.98 3.33 3.53
C GLY A 165 -11.11 2.88 4.43
N LEU A 166 -12.31 3.48 4.30
CA LEU A 166 -13.47 3.05 5.08
C LEU A 166 -13.95 1.65 4.67
N TYR A 167 -13.94 1.32 3.37
CA TYR A 167 -14.25 -0.05 2.95
C TYR A 167 -13.34 -1.06 3.64
N VAL A 168 -12.03 -0.81 3.65
CA VAL A 168 -11.03 -1.69 4.25
C VAL A 168 -11.16 -1.73 5.77
N SER A 169 -11.16 -0.57 6.45
CA SER A 169 -11.21 -0.52 7.92
C SER A 169 -12.52 -1.07 8.48
N SER A 170 -13.63 -0.82 7.81
CA SER A 170 -14.94 -1.35 8.24
C SER A 170 -15.01 -2.87 8.19
N SER A 171 -14.21 -3.55 7.37
CA SER A 171 -14.15 -5.01 7.34
C SER A 171 -13.72 -5.62 8.68
N GLN A 172 -12.98 -4.87 9.48
CA GLN A 172 -12.48 -5.27 10.81
C GLN A 172 -13.35 -4.75 11.96
N ALA A 173 -14.37 -3.91 11.67
CA ALA A 173 -15.23 -3.34 12.68
C ALA A 173 -16.10 -4.41 13.38
N ASN A 174 -16.32 -4.26 14.68
CA ASN A 174 -17.15 -5.18 15.46
C ASN A 174 -18.55 -5.34 14.87
N LEU A 175 -19.13 -4.25 14.35
CA LEU A 175 -20.42 -4.25 13.67
C LEU A 175 -20.54 -5.32 12.58
N PHE A 176 -19.43 -5.67 11.90
CA PHE A 176 -19.41 -6.59 10.78
C PHE A 176 -18.62 -7.89 11.05
N LYS A 177 -18.19 -8.11 12.30
CA LYS A 177 -17.28 -9.22 12.64
C LYS A 177 -17.92 -10.58 12.43
N ASP A 178 -19.20 -10.73 12.75
CA ASP A 178 -19.97 -11.99 12.75
C ASP A 178 -20.96 -12.10 11.57
N VAL A 179 -20.73 -11.33 10.50
CA VAL A 179 -21.55 -11.46 9.28
C VAL A 179 -21.30 -12.81 8.63
N THR A 180 -22.38 -13.51 8.32
CA THR A 180 -22.37 -14.80 7.61
C THR A 180 -21.88 -14.61 6.16
N ASN A 181 -21.07 -15.53 5.63
CA ASN A 181 -20.52 -15.48 4.25
C ASN A 181 -19.66 -14.26 3.96
N LYS A 182 -19.05 -13.67 4.95
CA LYS A 182 -18.17 -12.50 4.83
C LYS A 182 -17.14 -12.62 3.69
N PRO A 183 -16.44 -13.75 3.49
CA PRO A 183 -15.46 -13.88 2.39
C PRO A 183 -16.07 -13.69 0.99
N ALA A 184 -17.32 -14.10 0.78
CA ALA A 184 -18.00 -13.92 -0.51
C ALA A 184 -18.34 -12.45 -0.80
N TYR A 185 -18.66 -11.68 0.24
CA TYR A 185 -18.96 -10.26 0.12
C TYR A 185 -17.69 -9.39 0.08
N ASP A 186 -16.66 -9.77 0.82
CA ASP A 186 -15.40 -9.04 0.91
C ASP A 186 -14.34 -9.53 -0.10
N LYS A 187 -14.76 -10.18 -1.19
CA LYS A 187 -13.87 -10.75 -2.22
C LYS A 187 -12.88 -9.78 -2.84
N TYR A 188 -13.12 -8.48 -2.74
CA TYR A 188 -12.22 -7.43 -3.23
C TYR A 188 -11.37 -6.80 -2.14
N LEU A 189 -11.45 -7.31 -0.89
CA LEU A 189 -10.84 -6.65 0.27
C LEU A 189 -9.33 -6.48 0.12
N GLY A 190 -8.62 -7.52 -0.29
CA GLY A 190 -7.16 -7.47 -0.46
C GLY A 190 -6.73 -6.49 -1.54
N GLU A 191 -7.38 -6.53 -2.72
CA GLU A 191 -7.07 -5.59 -3.80
C GLU A 191 -7.39 -4.14 -3.42
N VAL A 192 -8.55 -3.89 -2.79
CA VAL A 192 -8.90 -2.54 -2.34
C VAL A 192 -7.98 -2.07 -1.21
N ALA A 193 -7.55 -2.96 -0.32
CA ALA A 193 -6.58 -2.64 0.72
C ALA A 193 -5.21 -2.26 0.12
N ARG A 194 -4.76 -2.98 -0.92
CA ARG A 194 -3.55 -2.63 -1.67
C ARG A 194 -3.67 -1.23 -2.30
N VAL A 195 -4.79 -0.94 -2.95
CA VAL A 195 -5.05 0.39 -3.54
C VAL A 195 -5.13 1.48 -2.47
N ALA A 196 -5.83 1.23 -1.36
CA ALA A 196 -5.91 2.16 -0.23
C ALA A 196 -4.52 2.44 0.39
N ALA A 197 -3.64 1.43 0.45
CA ALA A 197 -2.27 1.60 0.91
C ALA A 197 -1.47 2.55 0.00
N VAL A 198 -1.64 2.45 -1.32
CA VAL A 198 -1.00 3.38 -2.27
C VAL A 198 -1.49 4.81 -2.05
N TYR A 199 -2.81 5.03 -1.93
CA TYR A 199 -3.36 6.36 -1.65
C TYR A 199 -2.93 6.90 -0.28
N ALA A 200 -2.85 6.04 0.74
CA ALA A 200 -2.34 6.45 2.06
C ALA A 200 -0.88 6.91 1.97
N PHE A 201 -0.03 6.17 1.23
CA PHE A 201 1.35 6.54 0.98
C PHE A 201 1.48 7.87 0.23
N GLN A 202 0.73 8.06 -0.86
CA GLN A 202 0.70 9.33 -1.62
C GLN A 202 0.27 10.53 -0.77
N ASN A 203 -0.61 10.31 0.21
CA ASN A 203 -1.02 11.30 1.21
C ASN A 203 -0.07 11.38 2.42
N LYS A 204 1.13 10.80 2.35
CA LYS A 204 2.18 10.82 3.40
C LYS A 204 1.75 10.16 4.73
N LYS A 205 0.77 9.27 4.71
CA LYS A 205 0.27 8.52 5.87
C LYS A 205 0.92 7.12 5.89
N ILE A 206 2.23 7.07 6.16
CA ILE A 206 3.04 5.85 6.03
C ILE A 206 2.52 4.71 6.92
N ASP A 207 2.18 5.00 8.19
CA ASP A 207 1.67 3.99 9.13
C ASP A 207 0.35 3.39 8.64
N LEU A 208 -0.56 4.23 8.12
CA LEU A 208 -1.83 3.79 7.56
C LEU A 208 -1.62 2.97 6.28
N ALA A 209 -0.67 3.36 5.43
CA ALA A 209 -0.29 2.60 4.25
C ALA A 209 0.20 1.18 4.63
N ASN A 210 1.05 1.09 5.67
CA ASN A 210 1.52 -0.18 6.19
C ASN A 210 0.39 -1.05 6.75
N GLN A 211 -0.57 -0.47 7.50
CA GLN A 211 -1.74 -1.20 8.02
C GLN A 211 -2.60 -1.78 6.88
N TYR A 212 -2.86 -0.99 5.83
CA TYR A 212 -3.63 -1.47 4.69
C TYR A 212 -2.88 -2.53 3.88
N ALA A 213 -1.56 -2.40 3.74
CA ALA A 213 -0.74 -3.42 3.10
C ALA A 213 -0.76 -4.75 3.88
N ASP A 214 -0.80 -4.71 5.22
CA ASP A 214 -0.93 -5.90 6.06
C ASP A 214 -2.29 -6.62 5.86
N ILE A 215 -3.36 -5.86 5.62
CA ILE A 215 -4.67 -6.44 5.27
C ILE A 215 -4.61 -7.05 3.85
N ALA A 216 -3.98 -6.36 2.90
CA ALA A 216 -3.83 -6.87 1.54
C ALA A 216 -3.02 -8.19 1.49
N LEU A 217 -2.02 -8.35 2.36
CA LEU A 217 -1.23 -9.58 2.49
C LEU A 217 -2.03 -10.80 2.97
N GLN A 218 -3.22 -10.61 3.49
CA GLN A 218 -4.11 -11.72 3.89
C GLN A 218 -4.90 -12.30 2.71
N ASP A 219 -4.84 -11.67 1.53
CA ASP A 219 -5.51 -12.16 0.34
C ASP A 219 -4.87 -13.45 -0.16
N THR A 220 -5.69 -14.41 -0.55
CA THR A 220 -5.26 -15.73 -1.03
C THR A 220 -5.03 -15.79 -2.55
N ALA A 221 -5.46 -14.77 -3.29
CA ALA A 221 -5.19 -14.66 -4.72
C ALA A 221 -3.71 -14.35 -4.93
N LYS A 222 -3.00 -15.23 -5.65
CA LYS A 222 -1.53 -15.17 -5.80
C LYS A 222 -1.02 -13.83 -6.30
N ASP A 223 -1.71 -13.22 -7.27
CA ASP A 223 -1.28 -11.95 -7.84
C ASP A 223 -1.48 -10.79 -6.86
N VAL A 224 -2.63 -10.75 -6.17
CA VAL A 224 -2.91 -9.74 -5.14
C VAL A 224 -1.91 -9.85 -3.99
N HIS A 225 -1.69 -11.06 -3.48
CA HIS A 225 -0.71 -11.32 -2.42
C HIS A 225 0.71 -10.89 -2.82
N LYS A 226 1.15 -11.27 -4.03
CA LYS A 226 2.47 -10.88 -4.56
C LYS A 226 2.63 -9.37 -4.64
N ASP A 227 1.63 -8.67 -5.18
CA ASP A 227 1.67 -7.21 -5.30
C ASP A 227 1.61 -6.52 -3.94
N ALA A 228 0.82 -7.04 -3.01
CA ALA A 228 0.78 -6.56 -1.62
C ALA A 228 2.14 -6.74 -0.92
N LEU A 229 2.80 -7.86 -1.16
CA LEU A 229 4.13 -8.16 -0.61
C LEU A 229 5.20 -7.21 -1.16
N ASN A 230 5.17 -6.94 -2.47
CA ASN A 230 6.05 -5.96 -3.10
C ASN A 230 5.82 -4.56 -2.53
N LEU A 231 4.57 -4.15 -2.38
CA LEU A 231 4.21 -2.87 -1.78
C LEU A 231 4.65 -2.80 -0.32
N LYS A 232 4.38 -3.82 0.49
CA LYS A 232 4.76 -3.87 1.91
C LYS A 232 6.27 -3.74 2.08
N SER A 233 7.07 -4.51 1.32
CA SER A 233 8.54 -4.43 1.39
C SER A 233 9.05 -3.05 0.99
N TYR A 234 8.41 -2.37 0.05
CA TYR A 234 8.72 -0.98 -0.28
C TYR A 234 8.36 -0.04 0.88
N LEU A 235 7.14 -0.12 1.41
CA LEU A 235 6.66 0.77 2.48
C LEU A 235 7.49 0.69 3.76
N ILE A 236 7.98 -0.50 4.12
CA ILE A 236 8.87 -0.71 5.28
C ILE A 236 10.14 0.15 5.16
N THR A 237 10.63 0.39 3.94
CA THR A 237 11.85 1.18 3.70
C THR A 237 11.60 2.68 3.56
N GLN A 238 10.36 3.14 3.69
CA GLN A 238 10.01 4.55 3.53
C GLN A 238 9.94 5.29 4.86
N GLY A 239 10.21 6.60 4.84
CA GLY A 239 10.06 7.46 6.02
C GLY A 239 11.08 7.21 7.12
N LEU A 240 12.16 6.50 6.84
CA LEU A 240 13.22 6.21 7.82
C LEU A 240 14.04 7.48 8.07
N THR A 241 14.01 7.97 9.31
CA THR A 241 14.68 9.22 9.70
C THR A 241 15.85 9.02 10.66
N SER A 242 15.96 7.82 11.23
CA SER A 242 17.00 7.49 12.20
C SER A 242 17.60 6.09 11.96
N ARG A 243 18.78 5.86 12.59
CA ARG A 243 19.37 4.53 12.64
C ARG A 243 18.44 3.51 13.33
N SER A 244 17.70 3.94 14.34
CA SER A 244 16.72 3.08 15.04
C SER A 244 15.60 2.65 14.12
N ASP A 245 15.09 3.56 13.26
CA ASP A 245 14.05 3.22 12.28
C ASP A 245 14.57 2.22 11.25
N SER A 246 15.82 2.41 10.78
CA SER A 246 16.47 1.49 9.85
C SER A 246 16.64 0.08 10.45
N LEU A 247 16.99 -0.03 11.74
CA LEU A 247 17.08 -1.32 12.43
C LEU A 247 15.72 -2.01 12.56
N LYS A 248 14.67 -1.26 12.89
CA LYS A 248 13.29 -1.79 12.92
C LYS A 248 12.82 -2.25 11.53
N ALA A 249 13.15 -1.49 10.50
CA ALA A 249 12.83 -1.85 9.11
C ALA A 249 13.53 -3.14 8.70
N ILE A 250 14.81 -3.33 9.05
CA ILE A 250 15.53 -4.58 8.83
C ILE A 250 14.85 -5.74 9.53
N GLU A 251 14.44 -5.58 10.79
CA GLU A 251 13.77 -6.66 11.53
C GLU A 251 12.44 -7.04 10.89
N SER A 252 11.63 -6.04 10.53
CA SER A 252 10.36 -6.29 9.81
C SER A 252 10.57 -6.97 8.46
N LEU A 253 11.62 -6.59 7.70
CA LEU A 253 11.97 -7.26 6.43
C LEU A 253 12.48 -8.68 6.65
N LYS A 254 13.21 -8.97 7.74
CA LYS A 254 13.64 -10.33 8.09
C LYS A 254 12.45 -11.23 8.40
N GLU A 255 11.51 -10.76 9.21
CA GLU A 255 10.27 -11.50 9.51
C GLU A 255 9.50 -11.79 8.22
N LEU A 256 9.36 -10.78 7.34
CA LEU A 256 8.69 -10.92 6.06
C LEU A 256 9.44 -11.90 5.14
N TYR A 257 10.77 -11.85 5.09
CA TYR A 257 11.60 -12.75 4.29
C TYR A 257 11.49 -14.22 4.74
N VAL A 258 11.48 -14.46 6.07
CA VAL A 258 11.30 -15.81 6.62
C VAL A 258 9.94 -16.36 6.26
N ARG A 259 8.88 -15.56 6.37
CA ARG A 259 7.51 -15.96 6.05
C ARG A 259 7.32 -16.22 4.55
N GLU A 260 7.90 -15.37 3.70
CA GLU A 260 7.65 -15.30 2.27
C GLU A 260 8.90 -15.64 1.45
N LYS A 261 9.54 -16.79 1.79
CA LYS A 261 10.70 -17.29 1.06
C LYS A 261 10.43 -17.38 -0.44
N GLY A 262 11.30 -16.82 -1.26
CA GLY A 262 11.18 -16.81 -2.71
C GLY A 262 10.69 -15.48 -3.30
N ASN A 263 10.18 -14.55 -2.49
CA ASN A 263 9.89 -13.21 -3.00
C ASN A 263 11.19 -12.41 -3.18
N GLY A 264 11.54 -12.14 -4.45
CA GLY A 264 12.77 -11.43 -4.80
C GLY A 264 12.78 -9.96 -4.36
N GLN A 265 11.61 -9.32 -4.20
CA GLN A 265 11.53 -7.94 -3.75
C GLN A 265 11.88 -7.81 -2.26
N VAL A 266 11.38 -8.71 -1.41
CA VAL A 266 11.73 -8.72 0.02
C VAL A 266 13.23 -8.95 0.20
N PHE A 267 13.79 -9.92 -0.53
CA PHE A 267 15.23 -10.18 -0.56
C PHE A 267 16.03 -8.94 -0.97
N SER A 268 15.64 -8.30 -2.08
CA SER A 268 16.31 -7.11 -2.60
C SER A 268 16.23 -5.93 -1.63
N SER A 269 15.05 -5.71 -1.00
CA SER A 269 14.86 -4.65 0.00
C SER A 269 15.74 -4.88 1.23
N LEU A 270 15.84 -6.12 1.71
CA LEU A 270 16.72 -6.47 2.85
C LEU A 270 18.19 -6.29 2.50
N CYS A 271 18.61 -6.70 1.30
CA CYS A 271 19.98 -6.46 0.80
C CYS A 271 20.29 -4.96 0.74
N ALA A 272 19.37 -4.15 0.20
CA ALA A 272 19.54 -2.70 0.13
C ALA A 272 19.65 -2.06 1.52
N MET A 273 18.87 -2.51 2.49
CA MET A 273 18.93 -2.01 3.87
C MET A 273 20.27 -2.36 4.53
N TYR A 274 20.77 -3.58 4.39
CA TYR A 274 22.09 -3.96 4.90
C TYR A 274 23.22 -3.15 4.26
N ASN A 275 23.14 -2.94 2.94
CA ASN A 275 24.11 -2.13 2.21
C ASN A 275 24.09 -0.67 2.69
N ASN A 276 22.93 -0.05 2.83
CA ASN A 276 22.78 1.33 3.31
C ASN A 276 23.29 1.51 4.75
N MET A 277 23.16 0.48 5.58
CA MET A 277 23.68 0.45 6.94
C MET A 277 25.18 0.07 7.00
N ASN A 278 25.82 -0.14 5.86
CA ASN A 278 27.20 -0.66 5.74
C ASN A 278 27.44 -1.98 6.51
N ASN A 279 26.38 -2.80 6.62
CA ASN A 279 26.44 -4.10 7.30
C ASN A 279 26.82 -5.20 6.28
N LYS A 280 28.09 -5.18 5.85
CA LYS A 280 28.61 -6.07 4.81
C LYS A 280 28.56 -7.54 5.20
N GLU A 281 28.73 -7.85 6.50
CA GLU A 281 28.71 -9.21 7.01
C GLU A 281 27.33 -9.86 6.85
N GLU A 282 26.28 -9.20 7.34
CA GLU A 282 24.92 -9.71 7.23
C GLU A 282 24.43 -9.77 5.78
N LEU A 283 24.83 -8.78 4.96
CA LEU A 283 24.54 -8.79 3.54
C LEU A 283 25.16 -10.03 2.85
N SER A 284 26.45 -10.31 3.12
CA SER A 284 27.13 -11.47 2.56
C SER A 284 26.52 -12.80 3.02
N LYS A 285 26.18 -12.92 4.32
CA LYS A 285 25.50 -14.09 4.87
C LYS A 285 24.16 -14.34 4.19
N LEU A 286 23.34 -13.30 4.03
CA LEU A 286 22.01 -13.38 3.40
C LEU A 286 22.12 -13.88 1.96
N ILE A 287 23.04 -13.30 1.16
CA ILE A 287 23.26 -13.67 -0.24
C ILE A 287 23.77 -15.09 -0.34
N THR A 288 24.76 -15.45 0.48
CA THR A 288 25.34 -16.81 0.50
C THR A 288 24.29 -17.86 0.84
N SER A 289 23.49 -17.64 1.88
CA SER A 289 22.37 -18.53 2.25
C SER A 289 21.38 -18.69 1.09
N LYS A 290 21.01 -17.58 0.44
CA LYS A 290 20.09 -17.62 -0.70
C LYS A 290 20.65 -18.42 -1.88
N LEU A 291 21.94 -18.27 -2.19
CA LEU A 291 22.59 -19.01 -3.26
C LEU A 291 22.84 -20.48 -2.91
N GLN A 292 22.97 -20.82 -1.62
CA GLN A 292 23.01 -22.23 -1.19
C GLN A 292 21.63 -22.91 -1.36
N GLU A 293 20.54 -22.20 -1.02
CA GLU A 293 19.18 -22.71 -1.19
C GLU A 293 18.75 -22.73 -2.67
N THR A 294 19.12 -21.72 -3.41
CA THR A 294 18.73 -21.52 -4.81
C THR A 294 19.93 -21.02 -5.62
N PRO A 295 20.81 -21.91 -6.13
CA PRO A 295 22.06 -21.53 -6.79
C PRO A 295 21.91 -20.64 -8.02
N ASN A 296 20.73 -20.66 -8.65
CA ASN A 296 20.37 -19.88 -9.82
C ASN A 296 19.36 -18.77 -9.50
N ASP A 297 19.32 -18.25 -8.26
CA ASP A 297 18.49 -17.08 -7.96
C ASP A 297 19.11 -15.84 -8.61
N PHE A 298 18.39 -15.28 -9.59
CA PHE A 298 18.87 -14.13 -10.37
C PHE A 298 19.23 -12.93 -9.50
N ASN A 299 18.38 -12.59 -8.52
CA ASN A 299 18.60 -11.44 -7.66
C ASN A 299 19.84 -11.64 -6.75
N ALA A 300 20.01 -12.84 -6.21
CA ALA A 300 21.17 -13.17 -5.39
C ALA A 300 22.48 -13.17 -6.20
N LEU A 301 22.45 -13.69 -7.43
CA LEU A 301 23.60 -13.63 -8.35
C LEU A 301 23.96 -12.19 -8.68
N MET A 302 22.98 -11.34 -8.99
CA MET A 302 23.17 -9.92 -9.24
C MET A 302 23.78 -9.20 -8.03
N MET A 303 23.24 -9.42 -6.84
CA MET A 303 23.73 -8.80 -5.60
C MET A 303 25.16 -9.26 -5.27
N ASN A 304 25.46 -10.54 -5.45
CA ASN A 304 26.81 -11.06 -5.23
C ASN A 304 27.83 -10.44 -6.19
N ALA A 305 27.48 -10.35 -7.47
CA ALA A 305 28.33 -9.70 -8.48
C ALA A 305 28.50 -8.19 -8.19
N GLN A 306 27.44 -7.51 -7.72
CA GLN A 306 27.50 -6.12 -7.32
C GLN A 306 28.46 -5.87 -6.14
N ILE A 307 28.48 -6.75 -5.14
CA ILE A 307 29.43 -6.66 -4.02
C ILE A 307 30.87 -6.78 -4.54
N ALA A 308 31.14 -7.76 -5.40
CA ALA A 308 32.47 -7.93 -6.02
C ALA A 308 32.86 -6.71 -6.87
N MET A 309 31.92 -6.16 -7.66
CA MET A 309 32.12 -4.94 -8.44
C MET A 309 32.48 -3.74 -7.55
N ASN A 310 31.75 -3.54 -6.45
CA ASN A 310 32.00 -2.44 -5.50
C ASN A 310 33.35 -2.62 -4.75
N ALA A 311 33.82 -3.84 -4.65
CA ALA A 311 35.15 -4.17 -4.09
C ALA A 311 36.28 -4.15 -5.13
N HIS A 312 36.01 -3.75 -6.39
CA HIS A 312 36.94 -3.78 -7.52
C HIS A 312 37.51 -5.18 -7.83
N GLN A 313 36.80 -6.23 -7.43
CA GLN A 313 37.12 -7.61 -7.74
C GLN A 313 36.54 -7.97 -9.10
N TRP A 314 37.16 -7.44 -10.18
CA TRP A 314 36.54 -7.46 -11.52
C TRP A 314 36.30 -8.88 -12.04
N ASP A 315 37.18 -9.83 -11.81
CA ASP A 315 37.05 -11.20 -12.29
C ASP A 315 35.84 -11.93 -11.63
N GLU A 316 35.68 -11.76 -10.33
CA GLU A 316 34.56 -12.30 -9.57
C GLU A 316 33.25 -11.64 -10.00
N ALA A 317 33.23 -10.33 -10.19
CA ALA A 317 32.09 -9.59 -10.67
C ALA A 317 31.64 -10.04 -12.08
N ILE A 318 32.60 -10.14 -13.02
CA ILE A 318 32.38 -10.62 -14.39
C ILE A 318 31.82 -12.03 -14.37
N LYS A 319 32.38 -12.94 -13.59
CA LYS A 319 31.90 -14.31 -13.43
C LYS A 319 30.48 -14.34 -12.87
N GLY A 320 30.20 -13.51 -11.87
CA GLY A 320 28.86 -13.39 -11.25
C GLY A 320 27.81 -12.90 -12.23
N TYR A 321 28.09 -11.82 -12.96
CA TYR A 321 27.16 -11.29 -13.96
C TYR A 321 26.95 -12.24 -15.15
N LYS A 322 27.99 -12.96 -15.61
CA LYS A 322 27.83 -14.01 -16.62
C LYS A 322 26.91 -15.14 -16.15
N LYS A 323 26.96 -15.54 -14.88
CA LYS A 323 25.99 -16.48 -14.30
C LYS A 323 24.57 -15.91 -14.26
N ALA A 324 24.43 -14.64 -13.89
CA ALA A 324 23.11 -13.99 -13.88
C ALA A 324 22.50 -13.91 -15.29
N ILE A 325 23.28 -13.61 -16.33
CA ILE A 325 22.85 -13.65 -17.74
C ILE A 325 22.38 -15.04 -18.14
N ALA A 326 23.06 -16.10 -17.70
CA ALA A 326 22.65 -17.47 -17.99
C ALA A 326 21.29 -17.84 -17.40
N VAL A 327 20.82 -17.14 -16.36
CA VAL A 327 19.50 -17.29 -15.74
C VAL A 327 18.46 -16.41 -16.42
N ASN A 328 18.81 -15.16 -16.73
CA ASN A 328 17.95 -14.20 -17.38
C ASN A 328 18.73 -13.34 -18.38
N ASP A 329 18.58 -13.64 -19.65
CA ASP A 329 19.24 -12.97 -20.77
C ASP A 329 18.46 -11.76 -21.34
N LYS A 330 17.36 -11.37 -20.67
CA LYS A 330 16.46 -10.29 -21.12
C LYS A 330 16.57 -9.00 -20.29
N ASP A 331 17.47 -8.95 -19.33
CA ASP A 331 17.67 -7.76 -18.50
C ASP A 331 18.87 -6.94 -19.00
N ALA A 332 18.60 -5.76 -19.59
CA ALA A 332 19.63 -4.85 -20.11
C ALA A 332 20.62 -4.39 -19.04
N LEU A 333 20.19 -4.32 -17.77
CA LEU A 333 21.00 -3.81 -16.66
C LEU A 333 22.17 -4.76 -16.36
N VAL A 334 21.94 -6.09 -16.40
CA VAL A 334 22.98 -7.08 -16.13
C VAL A 334 24.09 -7.03 -17.19
N TYR A 335 23.72 -6.86 -18.46
CA TYR A 335 24.71 -6.67 -19.53
C TYR A 335 25.53 -5.40 -19.37
N THR A 336 24.89 -4.32 -18.94
CA THR A 336 25.55 -3.03 -18.70
C THR A 336 26.56 -3.13 -17.55
N TYR A 337 26.20 -3.79 -16.44
CA TYR A 337 27.13 -3.97 -15.31
C TYR A 337 28.26 -4.93 -15.65
N LEU A 338 27.98 -6.02 -16.39
CA LEU A 338 29.04 -6.89 -16.90
C LEU A 338 30.04 -6.12 -17.73
N ALA A 339 29.56 -5.35 -18.69
CA ALA A 339 30.41 -4.54 -19.56
C ALA A 339 31.20 -3.47 -18.78
N TYR A 340 30.55 -2.83 -17.79
CA TYR A 340 31.24 -1.90 -16.89
C TYR A 340 32.43 -2.58 -16.19
N CYS A 341 32.25 -3.77 -15.65
CA CYS A 341 33.33 -4.52 -14.99
C CYS A 341 34.46 -4.89 -15.97
N ILE A 342 34.09 -5.29 -17.21
CA ILE A 342 35.08 -5.59 -18.26
C ILE A 342 35.86 -4.34 -18.65
N ASN A 343 35.18 -3.18 -18.83
CA ASN A 343 35.83 -1.91 -19.14
C ASN A 343 36.77 -1.46 -18.01
N SER A 344 36.33 -1.58 -16.77
CA SER A 344 37.16 -1.23 -15.60
C SER A 344 38.40 -2.13 -15.50
N LYS A 345 38.23 -3.45 -15.69
CA LYS A 345 39.36 -4.38 -15.76
C LYS A 345 40.33 -4.01 -16.90
N ALA A 346 39.80 -3.64 -18.08
CA ALA A 346 40.65 -3.23 -19.19
C ALA A 346 41.49 -1.98 -18.86
N GLN A 347 40.90 -1.00 -18.13
CA GLN A 347 41.61 0.22 -17.72
C GLN A 347 42.75 -0.07 -16.74
N ASP A 348 42.62 -1.09 -15.89
CA ASP A 348 43.64 -1.47 -14.91
C ASP A 348 44.82 -2.25 -15.53
N LEU A 349 44.74 -2.67 -16.79
CA LEU A 349 45.76 -3.41 -17.47
C LEU A 349 46.77 -2.49 -18.16
N ASN A 350 48.07 -2.92 -18.18
CA ASN A 350 49.13 -2.25 -18.94
C ASN A 350 49.44 -2.93 -20.29
N ASN A 351 48.53 -3.80 -20.77
CA ASN A 351 48.70 -4.55 -22.01
C ASN A 351 47.68 -4.12 -23.08
N PRO A 352 48.11 -3.34 -24.11
CA PRO A 352 47.17 -2.83 -25.13
C PRO A 352 46.42 -3.92 -25.91
N ALA A 353 47.05 -5.10 -26.12
CA ALA A 353 46.40 -6.18 -26.84
C ALA A 353 45.26 -6.81 -26.01
N GLU A 354 45.48 -7.01 -24.71
CA GLU A 354 44.47 -7.52 -23.79
C GLU A 354 43.34 -6.48 -23.56
N GLN A 355 43.69 -5.20 -23.43
CA GLN A 355 42.72 -4.11 -23.36
C GLN A 355 41.77 -4.12 -24.57
N LYS A 356 42.35 -4.23 -25.79
CA LYS A 356 41.59 -4.28 -27.02
C LYS A 356 40.62 -5.48 -27.04
N ASN A 357 41.04 -6.64 -26.58
CA ASN A 357 40.21 -7.83 -26.51
C ASN A 357 39.05 -7.65 -25.56
N LEU A 358 39.30 -7.10 -24.36
CA LEU A 358 38.26 -6.82 -23.37
C LEU A 358 37.23 -5.77 -23.87
N TYR A 359 37.68 -4.67 -24.46
CA TYR A 359 36.77 -3.69 -25.04
C TYR A 359 35.94 -4.28 -26.19
N THR A 360 36.54 -5.18 -27.00
CA THR A 360 35.79 -5.86 -28.07
C THR A 360 34.69 -6.78 -27.50
N GLU A 361 35.01 -7.53 -26.43
CA GLU A 361 34.05 -8.36 -25.74
C GLU A 361 32.92 -7.50 -25.12
N SER A 362 33.30 -6.39 -24.47
CA SER A 362 32.39 -5.46 -23.83
C SER A 362 31.38 -4.85 -24.82
N VAL A 363 31.79 -4.50 -26.04
CA VAL A 363 30.92 -3.99 -27.10
C VAL A 363 29.75 -4.96 -27.35
N GLY A 364 30.01 -6.27 -27.43
CA GLY A 364 28.98 -7.28 -27.65
C GLY A 364 27.90 -7.26 -26.58
N TYR A 365 28.27 -7.12 -25.33
CA TYR A 365 27.33 -7.01 -24.20
C TYR A 365 26.57 -5.69 -24.22
N LEU A 366 27.22 -4.58 -24.53
CA LEU A 366 26.59 -3.26 -24.56
C LEU A 366 25.61 -3.08 -25.72
N GLU A 367 25.93 -3.64 -26.90
CA GLU A 367 24.99 -3.69 -28.01
C GLU A 367 23.76 -4.57 -27.69
N LYS A 368 23.95 -5.65 -26.94
CA LYS A 368 22.85 -6.44 -26.42
C LYS A 368 22.01 -5.62 -25.42
N ALA A 369 22.63 -4.91 -24.48
CA ALA A 369 21.94 -4.00 -23.55
C ALA A 369 21.14 -2.92 -24.31
N ARG A 370 21.73 -2.31 -25.34
CA ARG A 370 21.11 -1.33 -26.23
C ARG A 370 19.85 -1.92 -26.92
N SER A 371 19.94 -3.14 -27.42
CA SER A 371 18.81 -3.80 -28.07
C SER A 371 17.64 -4.11 -27.12
N LEU A 372 17.93 -4.35 -25.84
CA LEU A 372 16.94 -4.66 -24.80
C LEU A 372 16.32 -3.41 -24.14
N ASP A 373 17.04 -2.30 -24.12
CA ASP A 373 16.60 -1.01 -23.53
C ASP A 373 17.09 0.18 -24.37
N PRO A 374 16.55 0.35 -25.61
CA PRO A 374 17.03 1.37 -26.55
C PRO A 374 16.88 2.78 -26.01
N ASP A 375 15.84 3.05 -25.20
CA ASP A 375 15.55 4.36 -24.62
C ASP A 375 16.38 4.65 -23.35
N ARG A 376 17.22 3.73 -22.92
CA ARG A 376 18.03 3.87 -21.70
C ARG A 376 17.23 4.15 -20.43
N SER A 377 16.01 3.66 -20.39
CA SER A 377 15.08 3.90 -19.28
C SER A 377 15.54 3.26 -17.98
N ARG A 378 16.20 2.10 -18.06
CA ARG A 378 16.71 1.31 -16.95
C ARG A 378 18.25 1.18 -16.95
N ALA A 379 18.84 0.97 -18.15
CA ALA A 379 20.27 0.65 -18.30
C ALA A 379 21.04 1.78 -18.95
N LYS A 380 22.04 2.32 -18.29
CA LYS A 380 22.86 3.44 -18.80
C LYS A 380 24.04 2.91 -19.64
N TRP A 381 23.72 2.13 -20.68
CA TRP A 381 24.70 1.45 -21.55
C TRP A 381 25.49 2.41 -22.45
N SER A 382 25.00 3.60 -22.75
CA SER A 382 25.59 4.50 -23.75
C SER A 382 26.98 5.00 -23.41
N TYR A 383 27.23 5.36 -22.15
CA TYR A 383 28.56 5.83 -21.74
C TYR A 383 29.63 4.74 -21.72
N PRO A 384 29.42 3.53 -21.14
CA PRO A 384 30.36 2.43 -21.30
C PRO A 384 30.62 2.04 -22.77
N LEU A 385 29.62 2.13 -23.65
CA LEU A 385 29.77 1.85 -25.07
C LEU A 385 30.61 2.94 -25.76
N TYR A 386 30.42 4.22 -25.39
CA TYR A 386 31.30 5.29 -25.82
C TYR A 386 32.75 5.00 -25.45
N GLN A 387 33.05 4.58 -24.23
CA GLN A 387 34.39 4.24 -23.79
C GLN A 387 35.01 3.15 -24.66
N CYS A 388 34.25 2.10 -24.95
CA CYS A 388 34.71 1.01 -25.83
C CYS A 388 35.04 1.51 -27.23
N TYR A 389 34.12 2.25 -27.87
CA TYR A 389 34.36 2.73 -29.24
C TYR A 389 35.48 3.76 -29.32
N TYR A 390 35.61 4.62 -28.33
CA TYR A 390 36.73 5.56 -28.24
C TYR A 390 38.06 4.81 -28.15
N SER A 391 38.14 3.78 -27.30
CA SER A 391 39.36 3.01 -27.09
C SER A 391 39.74 2.14 -28.30
N LEU A 392 38.76 1.61 -29.02
CA LEU A 392 38.95 0.73 -30.17
C LEU A 392 39.22 1.47 -31.49
N TYR A 393 38.52 2.60 -31.70
CA TYR A 393 38.45 3.24 -33.01
C TYR A 393 38.80 4.75 -32.99
N GLY A 394 38.94 5.34 -31.82
CA GLY A 394 39.31 6.73 -31.63
C GLY A 394 38.11 7.71 -31.78
N SER A 395 38.38 9.00 -31.52
CA SER A 395 37.37 10.06 -31.47
C SER A 395 36.73 10.41 -32.81
N LYS A 396 37.34 10.06 -33.95
CA LYS A 396 36.83 10.39 -35.28
C LYS A 396 35.85 9.36 -35.85
N ASP A 397 35.77 8.19 -35.26
CA ASP A 397 34.89 7.10 -35.71
C ASP A 397 33.42 7.50 -35.52
N SER A 398 32.57 7.13 -36.48
CA SER A 398 31.16 7.48 -36.48
C SER A 398 30.39 6.94 -35.28
N ARG A 399 30.73 5.72 -34.82
CA ARG A 399 30.11 5.05 -33.65
C ARG A 399 30.48 5.79 -32.36
N THR A 400 31.74 6.24 -32.25
CA THR A 400 32.18 7.06 -31.11
C THR A 400 31.41 8.37 -31.03
N LYS A 401 31.23 9.06 -32.19
CA LYS A 401 30.49 10.30 -32.24
C LYS A 401 29.00 10.11 -31.96
N GLU A 402 28.40 9.01 -32.45
CA GLU A 402 27.02 8.68 -32.12
C GLU A 402 26.83 8.56 -30.61
N MET A 403 27.67 7.79 -29.92
CA MET A 403 27.61 7.62 -28.46
C MET A 403 27.94 8.92 -27.72
N GLU A 404 28.88 9.72 -28.19
CA GLU A 404 29.17 11.03 -27.62
C GLU A 404 27.92 11.93 -27.62
N ASN A 405 27.20 11.96 -28.76
CA ASN A 405 25.97 12.75 -28.88
C ASN A 405 24.84 12.23 -27.97
N LEU A 406 24.73 10.92 -27.81
CA LEU A 406 23.74 10.30 -26.92
C LEU A 406 24.00 10.58 -25.42
N ASN A 407 25.22 10.96 -25.04
CA ASN A 407 25.62 11.21 -23.67
C ASN A 407 25.68 12.72 -23.31
N LYS A 408 25.40 13.61 -24.26
CA LYS A 408 25.21 15.06 -24.06
C LYS A 408 23.80 15.35 -23.58
#